data_492e16dc2da4a6e018a57db7c4dfb6bc
#
_entry.id   492e16dc2da4a6e018a57db7c4dfb6bc
#
_cell.length_a   1.000
_cell.length_b   1.000
_cell.length_c   1.000
_cell.angle_alpha   90.00
_cell.angle_beta   90.00
_cell.angle_gamma   90.00
#
_symmetry.space_group_name_H-M   'P 1'
#
loop_
_entity.id
_entity.type
_entity.pdbx_description
1 polymer ?
#
loop_
_entity_poly.entity_id
_entity_poly.type
_entity_poly.pdbx_seq_one_letter_code
_entity_poly.pdbx_strand_id
1 'polypeptide(L)'
;MDTEPAPYDTLAAVYDWLVPESLLTPEGAVDAFAAVVDTLDPAARVLDCAAGTGQLAVGLALRGHEVVASDASRAMVERTRVLAGVHGVDVPAVVCAWEALEDQGWRSSFDAVFCVGNSIVHAGPTPRRRAALAAMAHVLRDGGLLVVTSRNWELVRRQGSGIRVADRLIERDGRHGLAIYGWSVPERAEQALHVDVAVARIGGDGAVTTNAERLECWPFPHEQLDADLHAGGLTPQSSTYRADAERYMVTARRAAGQSTERG
;
A
#
# COMPACT_ATOMS: atom_id res chain seq x y z
N MET A 1 -5.63 14.76 22.55
CA MET A 1 -4.33 14.35 21.97
C MET A 1 -4.51 14.44 20.47
N ASP A 2 -3.89 15.44 19.84
CA ASP A 2 -3.87 15.51 18.39
C ASP A 2 -3.04 14.31 17.90
N THR A 3 -3.71 13.34 17.33
CA THR A 3 -3.04 12.22 16.65
C THR A 3 -2.32 12.78 15.43
N GLU A 4 -1.05 12.48 15.30
CA GLU A 4 -0.28 12.82 14.11
C GLU A 4 -1.04 12.34 12.85
N PRO A 5 -1.17 13.17 11.81
CA PRO A 5 -1.94 12.79 10.63
C PRO A 5 -1.34 11.54 9.99
N ALA A 6 -2.21 10.66 9.51
CA ALA A 6 -1.78 9.47 8.79
C ALA A 6 -1.05 9.85 7.49
N PRO A 7 -0.08 9.05 7.00
CA PRO A 7 0.57 9.30 5.72
C PRO A 7 -0.45 9.49 4.58
N TYR A 8 -0.20 10.47 3.71
CA TYR A 8 -1.06 10.87 2.59
C TYR A 8 -2.41 11.50 2.95
N ASP A 9 -2.70 11.79 4.21
CA ASP A 9 -3.99 12.38 4.60
C ASP A 9 -4.20 13.75 3.94
N THR A 10 -3.17 14.59 3.90
CA THR A 10 -3.18 15.89 3.23
C THR A 10 -3.23 15.78 1.69
N LEU A 11 -2.66 14.71 1.14
CA LEU A 11 -2.59 14.47 -0.30
C LEU A 11 -3.80 13.70 -0.83
N ALA A 12 -4.69 13.20 0.02
CA ALA A 12 -5.82 12.39 -0.40
C ALA A 12 -6.65 13.05 -1.50
N ALA A 13 -6.91 14.36 -1.41
CA ALA A 13 -7.69 15.10 -2.40
C ALA A 13 -7.03 15.23 -3.79
N VAL A 14 -5.72 15.01 -3.85
CA VAL A 14 -4.92 15.12 -5.09
C VAL A 14 -4.16 13.84 -5.41
N TYR A 15 -4.48 12.74 -4.74
CA TYR A 15 -3.73 11.49 -4.85
C TYR A 15 -3.70 10.93 -6.27
N ASP A 16 -4.76 11.15 -7.06
CA ASP A 16 -4.84 10.72 -8.46
C ASP A 16 -3.74 11.32 -9.34
N TRP A 17 -3.16 12.46 -8.94
CA TRP A 17 -2.02 13.09 -9.63
C TRP A 17 -0.70 12.37 -9.37
N LEU A 18 -0.66 11.52 -8.33
CA LEU A 18 0.53 10.75 -7.92
C LEU A 18 0.51 9.32 -8.45
N VAL A 19 -0.66 8.86 -8.91
CA VAL A 19 -0.87 7.48 -9.36
C VAL A 19 -0.64 7.38 -10.87
N PRO A 20 0.07 6.36 -11.37
CA PRO A 20 0.19 6.10 -12.79
C PRO A 20 -1.17 5.94 -13.46
N GLU A 21 -1.31 6.40 -14.71
CA GLU A 21 -2.56 6.34 -15.49
C GLU A 21 -3.20 4.94 -15.49
N SER A 22 -2.37 3.91 -15.66
CA SER A 22 -2.80 2.51 -15.69
C SER A 22 -3.40 1.99 -14.38
N LEU A 23 -3.21 2.71 -13.27
CA LEU A 23 -3.71 2.31 -11.95
C LEU A 23 -4.83 3.23 -11.43
N LEU A 24 -5.31 4.15 -12.26
CA LEU A 24 -6.36 5.10 -11.86
C LEU A 24 -7.77 4.47 -11.88
N THR A 25 -7.95 3.40 -12.62
CA THR A 25 -9.23 2.69 -12.67
C THR A 25 -9.16 1.39 -11.85
N PRO A 26 -10.29 0.93 -11.31
CA PRO A 26 -10.35 -0.36 -10.63
C PRO A 26 -9.85 -1.53 -11.48
N GLU A 27 -10.19 -1.55 -12.76
CA GLU A 27 -9.75 -2.57 -13.71
C GLU A 27 -8.23 -2.56 -13.87
N GLY A 28 -7.64 -1.39 -14.13
CA GLY A 28 -6.19 -1.27 -14.28
C GLY A 28 -5.43 -1.59 -12.99
N ALA A 29 -5.99 -1.26 -11.83
CA ALA A 29 -5.40 -1.57 -10.55
C ALA A 29 -5.41 -3.08 -10.26
N VAL A 30 -6.51 -3.79 -10.52
CA VAL A 30 -6.57 -5.25 -10.31
C VAL A 30 -5.76 -6.01 -11.36
N ASP A 31 -5.71 -5.54 -12.60
CA ASP A 31 -4.94 -6.15 -13.69
C ASP A 31 -3.43 -6.11 -13.40
N ALA A 32 -2.93 -5.10 -12.69
CA ALA A 32 -1.55 -5.05 -12.24
C ALA A 32 -1.16 -6.22 -11.32
N PHE A 33 -2.15 -6.89 -10.73
CA PHE A 33 -1.99 -8.05 -9.85
C PHE A 33 -2.63 -9.33 -10.41
N ALA A 34 -3.02 -9.35 -11.69
CA ALA A 34 -3.73 -10.48 -12.32
C ALA A 34 -3.04 -11.83 -12.05
N ALA A 35 -1.71 -11.91 -12.17
CA ALA A 35 -0.95 -13.13 -11.92
C ALA A 35 -1.13 -13.71 -10.50
N VAL A 36 -1.53 -12.87 -9.53
CA VAL A 36 -1.82 -13.30 -8.15
C VAL A 36 -3.32 -13.50 -7.97
N VAL A 37 -4.13 -12.53 -8.43
CA VAL A 37 -5.60 -12.55 -8.30
C VAL A 37 -6.19 -13.78 -8.97
N ASP A 38 -5.70 -14.17 -10.15
CA ASP A 38 -6.16 -15.34 -10.89
C ASP A 38 -5.86 -16.68 -10.18
N THR A 39 -5.03 -16.67 -9.13
CA THR A 39 -4.75 -17.86 -8.29
C THR A 39 -5.64 -17.97 -7.06
N LEU A 40 -6.44 -16.94 -6.76
CA LEU A 40 -7.37 -16.97 -5.65
C LEU A 40 -8.60 -17.81 -6.00
N ASP A 41 -9.17 -18.44 -4.99
CA ASP A 41 -10.44 -19.15 -5.16
C ASP A 41 -11.56 -18.18 -5.58
N PRO A 42 -12.56 -18.63 -6.34
CA PRO A 42 -13.72 -17.82 -6.64
C PRO A 42 -14.37 -17.29 -5.35
N ALA A 43 -14.76 -16.02 -5.35
CA ALA A 43 -15.33 -15.33 -4.18
C ALA A 43 -14.44 -15.37 -2.93
N ALA A 44 -13.12 -15.43 -3.09
CA ALA A 44 -12.18 -15.34 -1.98
C ALA A 44 -12.44 -14.08 -1.14
N ARG A 45 -12.27 -14.18 0.17
CA ARG A 45 -12.38 -13.04 1.08
C ARG A 45 -11.04 -12.33 1.19
N VAL A 46 -10.99 -11.08 0.77
CA VAL A 46 -9.75 -10.31 0.61
C VAL A 46 -9.76 -9.06 1.48
N LEU A 47 -8.65 -8.77 2.12
CA LEU A 47 -8.39 -7.48 2.79
C LEU A 47 -7.38 -6.68 1.98
N ASP A 48 -7.74 -5.46 1.57
CA ASP A 48 -6.79 -4.45 1.14
C ASP A 48 -6.46 -3.57 2.36
N CYS A 49 -5.30 -3.79 2.99
CA CYS A 49 -4.96 -3.17 4.29
C CYS A 49 -4.16 -1.87 4.17
N ALA A 50 -4.07 -1.32 2.98
CA ALA A 50 -3.51 -0.01 2.67
C ALA A 50 -4.20 0.52 1.41
N ALA A 51 -5.53 0.55 1.45
CA ALA A 51 -6.39 0.69 0.28
C ALA A 51 -6.27 2.05 -0.45
N GLY A 52 -5.77 3.08 0.24
CA GLY A 52 -5.67 4.40 -0.34
C GLY A 52 -7.02 4.88 -0.86
N THR A 53 -7.10 5.20 -2.14
CA THR A 53 -8.32 5.67 -2.79
C THR A 53 -9.22 4.54 -3.34
N GLY A 54 -8.86 3.27 -3.09
CA GLY A 54 -9.75 2.12 -3.24
C GLY A 54 -9.74 1.42 -4.59
N GLN A 55 -8.88 1.81 -5.54
CA GLN A 55 -8.91 1.24 -6.89
C GLN A 55 -8.72 -0.29 -6.89
N LEU A 56 -7.75 -0.81 -6.12
CA LEU A 56 -7.55 -2.26 -6.04
C LEU A 56 -8.71 -2.95 -5.33
N ALA A 57 -9.16 -2.42 -4.19
CA ALA A 57 -10.28 -3.00 -3.45
C ALA A 57 -11.56 -3.09 -4.30
N VAL A 58 -11.90 -2.02 -5.01
CA VAL A 58 -13.05 -1.99 -5.92
C VAL A 58 -12.84 -2.93 -7.11
N GLY A 59 -11.62 -2.96 -7.70
CA GLY A 59 -11.28 -3.87 -8.79
C GLY A 59 -11.42 -5.35 -8.40
N LEU A 60 -11.00 -5.73 -7.19
CA LEU A 60 -11.19 -7.07 -6.64
C LEU A 60 -12.67 -7.41 -6.45
N ALA A 61 -13.47 -6.47 -5.94
CA ALA A 61 -14.91 -6.65 -5.79
C ALA A 61 -15.63 -6.82 -7.15
N LEU A 62 -15.22 -6.06 -8.17
CA LEU A 62 -15.73 -6.22 -9.55
C LEU A 62 -15.35 -7.58 -10.17
N ARG A 63 -14.25 -8.22 -9.69
CA ARG A 63 -13.88 -9.59 -10.06
C ARG A 63 -14.64 -10.67 -9.27
N GLY A 64 -15.55 -10.26 -8.36
CA GLY A 64 -16.42 -11.16 -7.61
C GLY A 64 -15.85 -11.64 -6.26
N HIS A 65 -14.79 -11.03 -5.75
CA HIS A 65 -14.26 -11.31 -4.42
C HIS A 65 -15.04 -10.56 -3.33
N GLU A 66 -15.08 -11.13 -2.11
CA GLU A 66 -15.59 -10.45 -0.92
C GLU A 66 -14.48 -9.56 -0.35
N VAL A 67 -14.58 -8.25 -0.51
CA VAL A 67 -13.47 -7.34 -0.19
C VAL A 67 -13.80 -6.47 1.01
N VAL A 68 -12.84 -6.37 1.94
CA VAL A 68 -12.78 -5.34 2.96
C VAL A 68 -11.59 -4.43 2.66
N ALA A 69 -11.77 -3.13 2.77
CA ALA A 69 -10.72 -2.14 2.63
C ALA A 69 -10.39 -1.51 4.00
N SER A 70 -9.12 -1.30 4.29
CA SER A 70 -8.70 -0.48 5.43
C SER A 70 -7.54 0.44 5.07
N ASP A 71 -7.51 1.59 5.70
CA ASP A 71 -6.45 2.57 5.60
C ASP A 71 -6.35 3.36 6.90
N ALA A 72 -5.16 3.82 7.26
CA ALA A 72 -4.97 4.67 8.44
C ALA A 72 -5.55 6.08 8.23
N SER A 73 -5.58 6.57 6.98
CA SER A 73 -6.14 7.86 6.61
C SER A 73 -7.66 7.81 6.46
N ARG A 74 -8.36 8.62 7.25
CA ARG A 74 -9.81 8.80 7.12
C ARG A 74 -10.18 9.35 5.75
N ALA A 75 -9.39 10.25 5.20
CA ALA A 75 -9.64 10.85 3.89
C ALA A 75 -9.54 9.80 2.77
N MET A 76 -8.60 8.87 2.87
CA MET A 76 -8.47 7.74 1.93
C MET A 76 -9.67 6.79 2.02
N VAL A 77 -10.06 6.42 3.24
CA VAL A 77 -11.24 5.55 3.45
C VAL A 77 -12.50 6.16 2.87
N GLU A 78 -12.71 7.46 3.01
CA GLU A 78 -13.86 8.13 2.44
C GLU A 78 -13.85 8.10 0.91
N ARG A 79 -12.69 8.28 0.29
CA ARG A 79 -12.54 8.13 -1.16
C ARG A 79 -12.81 6.71 -1.64
N THR A 80 -12.35 5.70 -0.90
CA THR A 80 -12.67 4.29 -1.18
C THR A 80 -14.18 4.05 -1.17
N ARG A 81 -14.91 4.58 -0.18
CA ARG A 81 -16.38 4.47 -0.10
C ARG A 81 -17.07 5.13 -1.28
N VAL A 82 -16.62 6.32 -1.66
CA VAL A 82 -17.17 7.03 -2.84
C VAL A 82 -16.94 6.21 -4.10
N LEU A 83 -15.73 5.69 -4.31
CA LEU A 83 -15.39 4.88 -5.48
C LEU A 83 -16.23 3.59 -5.54
N ALA A 84 -16.37 2.89 -4.42
CA ALA A 84 -17.22 1.69 -4.34
C ALA A 84 -18.69 2.00 -4.70
N GLY A 85 -19.21 3.11 -4.19
CA GLY A 85 -20.56 3.58 -4.53
C GLY A 85 -20.74 3.92 -6.00
N VAL A 86 -19.76 4.55 -6.64
CA VAL A 86 -19.76 4.86 -8.09
C VAL A 86 -19.83 3.59 -8.93
N HIS A 87 -19.14 2.53 -8.51
CA HIS A 87 -19.13 1.25 -9.23
C HIS A 87 -20.23 0.27 -8.78
N GLY A 88 -21.04 0.65 -7.79
CA GLY A 88 -22.15 -0.17 -7.31
C GLY A 88 -21.72 -1.49 -6.66
N VAL A 89 -20.54 -1.53 -6.07
CA VAL A 89 -19.99 -2.71 -5.37
C VAL A 89 -20.01 -2.50 -3.86
N ASP A 90 -20.18 -3.58 -3.10
CA ASP A 90 -20.07 -3.57 -1.65
C ASP A 90 -18.61 -3.80 -1.22
N VAL A 91 -17.98 -2.73 -0.74
CA VAL A 91 -16.63 -2.75 -0.17
C VAL A 91 -16.67 -2.02 1.16
N PRO A 92 -16.91 -2.74 2.28
CA PRO A 92 -16.76 -2.16 3.61
C PRO A 92 -15.38 -1.55 3.77
N ALA A 93 -15.31 -0.25 4.04
CA ALA A 93 -14.06 0.48 4.20
C ALA A 93 -13.97 1.09 5.60
N VAL A 94 -12.89 0.80 6.32
CA VAL A 94 -12.69 1.19 7.72
C VAL A 94 -11.39 1.95 7.94
N VAL A 95 -11.43 2.93 8.84
CA VAL A 95 -10.20 3.61 9.29
C VAL A 95 -9.52 2.68 10.29
N CYS A 96 -8.40 2.08 9.88
CA CYS A 96 -7.68 1.11 10.69
C CYS A 96 -6.20 1.11 10.30
N ALA A 97 -5.34 1.44 11.25
CA ALA A 97 -3.90 1.22 11.12
C ALA A 97 -3.59 -0.27 11.34
N TRP A 98 -2.43 -0.73 10.85
CA TRP A 98 -2.07 -2.16 10.92
C TRP A 98 -2.00 -2.69 12.36
N GLU A 99 -1.59 -1.86 13.31
CA GLU A 99 -1.51 -2.21 14.73
C GLU A 99 -2.89 -2.52 15.34
N ALA A 100 -3.96 -2.02 14.72
CA ALA A 100 -5.34 -2.21 15.16
C ALA A 100 -6.11 -3.30 14.39
N LEU A 101 -5.45 -4.02 13.46
CA LEU A 101 -6.07 -5.10 12.70
C LEU A 101 -6.57 -6.23 13.59
N GLU A 102 -5.85 -6.53 14.68
CA GLU A 102 -6.23 -7.59 15.64
C GLU A 102 -7.50 -7.25 16.40
N ASP A 103 -7.78 -5.95 16.61
CA ASP A 103 -8.94 -5.47 17.34
C ASP A 103 -10.24 -5.50 16.52
N GLN A 104 -10.14 -5.72 15.20
CA GLN A 104 -11.28 -5.73 14.29
C GLN A 104 -12.12 -7.03 14.35
N GLY A 105 -11.69 -8.02 15.11
CA GLY A 105 -12.35 -9.33 15.15
C GLY A 105 -12.14 -10.16 13.87
N TRP A 106 -11.15 -9.84 13.06
CA TRP A 106 -10.87 -10.48 11.76
C TRP A 106 -9.88 -11.66 11.84
N ARG A 107 -9.66 -12.20 13.01
CA ARG A 107 -8.73 -13.33 13.16
C ARG A 107 -9.04 -14.46 12.17
N SER A 108 -8.03 -14.87 11.39
CA SER A 108 -8.13 -15.97 10.41
C SER A 108 -9.34 -15.85 9.48
N SER A 109 -9.64 -14.63 9.02
CA SER A 109 -10.84 -14.30 8.25
C SER A 109 -10.62 -14.20 6.76
N PHE A 110 -9.38 -13.92 6.31
CA PHE A 110 -9.11 -13.61 4.90
C PHE A 110 -8.30 -14.69 4.21
N ASP A 111 -8.63 -14.97 2.96
CA ASP A 111 -7.88 -15.84 2.06
C ASP A 111 -6.65 -15.13 1.52
N ALA A 112 -6.76 -13.80 1.32
CA ALA A 112 -5.66 -12.96 0.89
C ALA A 112 -5.68 -11.59 1.60
N VAL A 113 -4.48 -11.03 1.82
CA VAL A 113 -4.24 -9.67 2.31
C VAL A 113 -3.31 -8.95 1.34
N PHE A 114 -3.70 -7.76 0.90
CA PHE A 114 -2.87 -6.89 0.06
C PHE A 114 -2.36 -5.71 0.88
N CYS A 115 -1.05 -5.54 0.92
CA CYS A 115 -0.34 -4.36 1.43
C CYS A 115 0.51 -3.80 0.29
N VAL A 116 -0.12 -3.04 -0.59
CA VAL A 116 0.48 -2.64 -1.86
C VAL A 116 0.71 -1.12 -1.94
N GLY A 117 1.25 -0.62 -3.04
CA GLY A 117 1.53 0.81 -3.20
C GLY A 117 2.82 1.29 -2.50
N ASN A 118 3.69 0.40 -2.03
CA ASN A 118 4.87 0.73 -1.21
C ASN A 118 4.50 1.17 0.23
N SER A 119 3.33 0.78 0.72
CA SER A 119 2.82 1.27 1.99
C SER A 119 3.62 0.77 3.20
N ILE A 120 4.15 -0.46 3.15
CA ILE A 120 4.87 -1.08 4.28
C ILE A 120 6.08 -0.28 4.78
N VAL A 121 6.64 0.62 3.96
CA VAL A 121 7.74 1.50 4.37
C VAL A 121 7.33 2.51 5.43
N HIS A 122 6.03 2.78 5.58
CA HIS A 122 5.47 3.68 6.59
C HIS A 122 5.20 2.98 7.93
N ALA A 123 5.41 1.68 8.03
CA ALA A 123 5.21 0.94 9.29
C ALA A 123 6.20 1.32 10.40
N GLY A 124 7.21 2.14 10.09
CA GLY A 124 8.23 2.53 11.06
C GLY A 124 9.46 1.59 11.04
N PRO A 125 10.31 1.66 12.06
CA PRO A 125 11.52 0.83 12.15
C PRO A 125 11.18 -0.66 12.24
N THR A 126 12.20 -1.51 12.08
CA THR A 126 12.06 -2.97 12.02
C THR A 126 11.09 -3.59 13.03
N PRO A 127 11.09 -3.23 14.33
CA PRO A 127 10.13 -3.82 15.27
C PRO A 127 8.67 -3.51 14.93
N ARG A 128 8.37 -2.27 14.51
CA ARG A 128 7.01 -1.89 14.10
C ARG A 128 6.60 -2.55 12.80
N ARG A 129 7.52 -2.64 11.82
CA ARG A 129 7.26 -3.35 10.57
C ARG A 129 6.96 -4.84 10.79
N ARG A 130 7.70 -5.50 11.68
CA ARG A 130 7.42 -6.88 12.09
C ARG A 130 6.05 -7.02 12.76
N ALA A 131 5.70 -6.09 13.64
CA ALA A 131 4.38 -6.07 14.27
C ALA A 131 3.25 -5.90 13.23
N ALA A 132 3.41 -5.01 12.26
CA ALA A 132 2.45 -4.83 11.18
C ALA A 132 2.30 -6.11 10.33
N LEU A 133 3.41 -6.78 9.96
CA LEU A 133 3.37 -8.04 9.22
C LEU A 133 2.74 -9.18 10.03
N ALA A 134 3.00 -9.24 11.34
CA ALA A 134 2.35 -10.21 12.25
C ALA A 134 0.84 -9.96 12.35
N ALA A 135 0.40 -8.70 12.42
CA ALA A 135 -1.02 -8.35 12.42
C ALA A 135 -1.71 -8.72 11.09
N MET A 136 -1.03 -8.55 9.94
CA MET A 136 -1.52 -9.04 8.65
C MET A 136 -1.61 -10.57 8.62
N ALA A 137 -0.62 -11.27 9.19
CA ALA A 137 -0.66 -12.73 9.32
C ALA A 137 -1.80 -13.20 10.25
N HIS A 138 -2.09 -12.47 11.33
CA HIS A 138 -3.16 -12.79 12.26
C HIS A 138 -4.55 -12.83 11.59
N VAL A 139 -4.81 -11.91 10.67
CA VAL A 139 -6.10 -11.82 9.98
C VAL A 139 -6.22 -12.81 8.80
N LEU A 140 -5.10 -13.31 8.27
CA LEU A 140 -5.09 -14.36 7.25
C LEU A 140 -5.55 -15.72 7.82
N ARG A 141 -6.21 -16.52 7.02
CA ARG A 141 -6.43 -17.95 7.30
C ARG A 141 -5.11 -18.72 7.22
N ASP A 142 -5.06 -19.91 7.80
CA ASP A 142 -3.93 -20.81 7.63
C ASP A 142 -3.73 -21.09 6.12
N GLY A 143 -2.50 -20.95 5.63
CA GLY A 143 -2.20 -21.02 4.21
C GLY A 143 -2.63 -19.80 3.38
N GLY A 144 -3.28 -18.81 3.99
CA GLY A 144 -3.70 -17.56 3.32
C GLY A 144 -2.52 -16.76 2.78
N LEU A 145 -2.76 -15.96 1.75
CA LEU A 145 -1.76 -15.27 0.95
C LEU A 145 -1.60 -13.82 1.37
N LEU A 146 -0.39 -13.39 1.69
CA LEU A 146 -0.01 -11.97 1.78
C LEU A 146 0.67 -11.52 0.48
N VAL A 147 0.27 -10.36 -0.01
CA VAL A 147 0.90 -9.67 -1.16
C VAL A 147 1.44 -8.33 -0.69
N VAL A 148 2.74 -8.13 -0.82
CA VAL A 148 3.41 -6.86 -0.46
C VAL A 148 4.10 -6.29 -1.67
N THR A 149 3.92 -5.01 -1.95
CA THR A 149 4.77 -4.32 -2.93
C THR A 149 5.63 -3.27 -2.26
N SER A 150 6.87 -3.16 -2.72
CA SER A 150 7.82 -2.19 -2.21
C SER A 150 8.62 -1.53 -3.33
N ARG A 151 9.06 -0.31 -3.07
CA ARG A 151 10.13 0.31 -3.85
C ARG A 151 11.45 -0.41 -3.53
N ASN A 152 12.34 -0.47 -4.50
CA ASN A 152 13.71 -0.94 -4.27
C ASN A 152 14.52 0.13 -3.53
N TRP A 153 14.49 0.07 -2.23
CA TRP A 153 15.15 1.06 -1.36
C TRP A 153 16.67 0.99 -1.41
N GLU A 154 17.23 -0.16 -1.80
CA GLU A 154 18.66 -0.31 -2.04
C GLU A 154 19.07 0.49 -3.29
N LEU A 155 18.23 0.47 -4.34
CA LEU A 155 18.44 1.29 -5.54
C LEU A 155 18.34 2.78 -5.21
N VAL A 156 17.30 3.19 -4.45
CA VAL A 156 17.14 4.58 -3.99
C VAL A 156 18.37 5.05 -3.22
N ARG A 157 18.87 4.21 -2.30
CA ARG A 157 20.06 4.54 -1.50
C ARG A 157 21.31 4.67 -2.37
N ARG A 158 21.48 3.80 -3.38
CA ARG A 158 22.60 3.91 -4.33
C ARG A 158 22.53 5.18 -5.19
N GLN A 159 21.33 5.62 -5.55
CA GLN A 159 21.10 6.84 -6.32
C GLN A 159 21.29 8.10 -5.48
N GLY A 160 21.16 8.01 -4.15
CA GLY A 160 21.31 9.13 -3.22
C GLY A 160 20.09 10.04 -3.15
N SER A 161 20.27 11.17 -2.44
CA SER A 161 19.25 12.21 -2.32
C SER A 161 18.98 12.88 -3.66
N GLY A 162 17.73 13.30 -3.90
CA GLY A 162 17.38 13.90 -5.19
C GLY A 162 15.98 14.47 -5.25
N ILE A 163 15.69 15.06 -6.40
CA ILE A 163 14.36 15.55 -6.76
C ILE A 163 13.98 14.87 -8.07
N ARG A 164 12.75 14.38 -8.13
CA ARG A 164 12.12 13.92 -9.37
C ARG A 164 10.87 14.75 -9.61
N VAL A 165 10.77 15.30 -10.78
CA VAL A 165 9.58 15.98 -11.30
C VAL A 165 9.05 15.13 -12.43
N ALA A 166 7.73 15.08 -12.62
CA ALA A 166 7.15 14.44 -13.80
C ALA A 166 7.73 15.06 -15.06
N ASP A 167 8.12 14.24 -16.02
CA ASP A 167 8.74 14.64 -17.29
C ASP A 167 7.74 15.30 -18.27
N ARG A 168 6.46 15.27 -17.93
CA ARG A 168 5.36 15.87 -18.67
C ARG A 168 4.28 16.39 -17.72
N LEU A 169 3.48 17.33 -18.19
CA LEU A 169 2.26 17.75 -17.51
C LEU A 169 1.27 16.59 -17.47
N ILE A 170 0.73 16.36 -16.28
CA ILE A 170 -0.38 15.44 -16.08
C ILE A 170 -1.66 16.22 -16.33
N GLU A 171 -2.60 15.65 -17.07
CA GLU A 171 -3.93 16.22 -17.26
C GLU A 171 -4.97 15.40 -16.47
N ARG A 172 -5.80 16.09 -15.68
CA ARG A 172 -6.92 15.53 -14.92
C ARG A 172 -8.07 16.53 -14.93
N ASP A 173 -9.25 16.10 -15.34
CA ASP A 173 -10.46 16.94 -15.36
C ASP A 173 -10.27 18.28 -16.08
N GLY A 174 -9.54 18.29 -17.20
CA GLY A 174 -9.25 19.48 -17.99
C GLY A 174 -8.27 20.46 -17.30
N ARG A 175 -7.55 20.05 -16.27
CA ARG A 175 -6.51 20.80 -15.57
C ARG A 175 -5.16 20.16 -15.78
N HIS A 176 -4.12 20.98 -15.83
CA HIS A 176 -2.73 20.52 -15.90
C HIS A 176 -2.10 20.56 -14.51
N GLY A 177 -1.14 19.67 -14.27
CA GLY A 177 -0.36 19.67 -13.04
C GLY A 177 0.92 18.86 -13.14
N LEU A 178 1.72 18.97 -12.09
CA LEU A 178 3.00 18.30 -11.91
C LEU A 178 3.03 17.59 -10.56
N ALA A 179 3.51 16.36 -10.54
CA ALA A 179 3.92 15.69 -9.32
C ALA A 179 5.43 15.90 -9.09
N ILE A 180 5.79 16.29 -7.90
CA ILE A 180 7.16 16.56 -7.46
C ILE A 180 7.47 15.66 -6.27
N TYR A 181 8.60 14.96 -6.33
CA TYR A 181 9.11 14.14 -5.24
C TYR A 181 10.52 14.59 -4.91
N GLY A 182 10.75 15.01 -3.67
CA GLY A 182 12.07 15.25 -3.13
C GLY A 182 12.38 14.22 -2.06
N TRP A 183 13.57 13.64 -2.03
CA TRP A 183 13.95 12.73 -0.95
C TRP A 183 15.36 13.01 -0.46
N SER A 184 15.54 12.86 0.85
CA SER A 184 16.80 12.99 1.54
C SER A 184 17.19 11.63 2.12
N VAL A 185 18.22 11.03 1.55
CA VAL A 185 18.73 9.74 2.01
C VAL A 185 19.66 9.99 3.20
N PRO A 186 19.37 9.45 4.40
CA PRO A 186 20.21 9.62 5.56
C PRO A 186 21.51 8.82 5.43
N GLU A 187 22.55 9.24 6.15
CA GLU A 187 23.85 8.55 6.16
C GLU A 187 23.75 7.13 6.73
N ARG A 188 22.93 6.97 7.78
CA ARG A 188 22.74 5.67 8.43
C ARG A 188 21.50 4.96 7.89
N ALA A 189 21.64 3.65 7.67
CA ALA A 189 20.58 2.82 7.13
C ALA A 189 19.35 2.70 8.05
N GLU A 190 19.57 2.83 9.36
CA GLU A 190 18.55 2.67 10.40
C GLU A 190 17.73 3.95 10.66
N GLN A 191 18.05 5.03 9.97
CA GLN A 191 17.34 6.30 10.09
C GLN A 191 16.20 6.38 9.08
N ALA A 192 15.15 7.10 9.45
CA ALA A 192 14.06 7.42 8.54
C ALA A 192 14.56 8.26 7.36
N LEU A 193 14.02 7.97 6.19
CA LEU A 193 14.16 8.76 4.99
C LEU A 193 12.91 9.63 4.86
N HIS A 194 13.07 10.91 4.58
CA HIS A 194 11.95 11.80 4.33
C HIS A 194 11.73 11.95 2.82
N VAL A 195 10.47 11.86 2.42
CA VAL A 195 10.01 12.14 1.06
C VAL A 195 9.08 13.34 1.10
N ASP A 196 9.50 14.44 0.51
CA ASP A 196 8.62 15.58 0.26
C ASP A 196 7.86 15.31 -1.04
N VAL A 197 6.53 15.25 -0.95
CA VAL A 197 5.64 15.04 -2.09
C VAL A 197 4.83 16.29 -2.30
N ALA A 198 4.79 16.81 -3.52
CA ALA A 198 3.94 17.94 -3.87
C ALA A 198 3.23 17.69 -5.20
N VAL A 199 2.00 18.18 -5.28
CA VAL A 199 1.22 18.28 -6.51
C VAL A 199 0.93 19.74 -6.77
N ALA A 200 1.48 20.27 -7.85
CA ALA A 200 1.19 21.61 -8.33
C ALA A 200 0.16 21.53 -9.47
N ARG A 201 -0.97 22.20 -9.33
CA ARG A 201 -2.05 22.23 -10.33
C ARG A 201 -2.18 23.62 -10.91
N ILE A 202 -2.32 23.71 -12.22
CA ILE A 202 -2.42 24.96 -12.99
C ILE A 202 -3.89 25.15 -13.37
N GLY A 203 -4.49 26.22 -12.88
CA GLY A 203 -5.83 26.63 -13.25
C GLY A 203 -5.89 27.21 -14.65
N GLY A 204 -7.08 27.28 -15.23
CA GLY A 204 -7.31 27.89 -16.55
C GLY A 204 -6.95 29.40 -16.63
N ASP A 205 -6.91 30.05 -15.48
CA ASP A 205 -6.46 31.44 -15.29
C ASP A 205 -4.93 31.58 -15.10
N GLY A 206 -4.20 30.46 -15.15
CA GLY A 206 -2.75 30.43 -14.92
C GLY A 206 -2.36 30.42 -13.44
N ALA A 207 -3.32 30.44 -12.50
CA ALA A 207 -3.03 30.35 -11.08
C ALA A 207 -2.50 28.95 -10.73
N VAL A 208 -1.49 28.88 -9.86
CA VAL A 208 -0.92 27.61 -9.39
C VAL A 208 -1.37 27.35 -7.95
N THR A 209 -1.97 26.19 -7.73
CA THR A 209 -2.30 25.68 -6.40
C THR A 209 -1.43 24.49 -6.08
N THR A 210 -0.95 24.37 -4.82
CA THR A 210 -0.06 23.30 -4.41
C THR A 210 -0.61 22.60 -3.18
N ASN A 211 -0.61 21.26 -3.21
CA ASN A 211 -0.76 20.42 -2.04
C ASN A 211 0.58 19.72 -1.81
N ALA A 212 1.06 19.71 -0.58
CA ALA A 212 2.34 19.08 -0.27
C ALA A 212 2.28 18.39 1.11
N GLU A 213 3.06 17.32 1.25
CA GLU A 213 3.21 16.57 2.50
C GLU A 213 4.62 16.00 2.59
N ARG A 214 5.18 16.01 3.80
CA ARG A 214 6.42 15.30 4.10
C ARG A 214 6.08 13.94 4.68
N LEU A 215 6.54 12.90 4.01
CA LEU A 215 6.33 11.52 4.41
C LEU A 215 7.59 10.98 5.08
N GLU A 216 7.41 10.30 6.20
CA GLU A 216 8.47 9.53 6.83
C GLU A 216 8.44 8.10 6.29
N CYS A 217 9.57 7.64 5.80
CA CYS A 217 9.78 6.31 5.25
C CYS A 217 10.89 5.61 6.01
N TRP A 218 10.71 4.33 6.29
CA TRP A 218 11.71 3.47 6.94
C TRP A 218 12.21 2.42 5.95
N PRO A 219 13.19 2.78 5.10
CA PRO A 219 13.71 1.89 4.08
C PRO A 219 14.31 0.61 4.66
N PHE A 220 14.21 -0.44 3.90
CA PHE A 220 14.79 -1.74 4.23
C PHE A 220 15.31 -2.43 2.96
N PRO A 221 16.39 -3.22 3.03
CA PRO A 221 16.82 -4.07 1.93
C PRO A 221 15.83 -5.23 1.72
N HIS A 222 15.83 -5.80 0.53
CA HIS A 222 14.94 -6.91 0.17
C HIS A 222 15.09 -8.10 1.15
N GLU A 223 16.31 -8.49 1.47
CA GLU A 223 16.59 -9.58 2.42
C GLU A 223 16.01 -9.31 3.83
N GLN A 224 15.96 -8.04 4.25
CA GLN A 224 15.36 -7.68 5.52
C GLN A 224 13.83 -7.87 5.50
N LEU A 225 13.17 -7.60 4.37
CA LEU A 225 11.74 -7.87 4.24
C LEU A 225 11.46 -9.38 4.37
N ASP A 226 12.26 -10.22 3.74
CA ASP A 226 12.12 -11.68 3.87
C ASP A 226 12.29 -12.14 5.32
N ALA A 227 13.30 -11.62 6.03
CA ALA A 227 13.51 -11.91 7.45
C ALA A 227 12.34 -11.42 8.33
N ASP A 228 11.75 -10.27 8.00
CA ASP A 228 10.64 -9.70 8.75
C ASP A 228 9.33 -10.45 8.49
N LEU A 229 9.12 -10.96 7.26
CA LEU A 229 8.00 -11.85 6.93
C LEU A 229 8.07 -13.14 7.76
N HIS A 230 9.23 -13.79 7.81
CA HIS A 230 9.42 -15.00 8.63
C HIS A 230 9.18 -14.72 10.12
N ALA A 231 9.70 -13.60 10.63
CA ALA A 231 9.48 -13.19 12.02
C ALA A 231 7.98 -12.92 12.33
N GLY A 232 7.19 -12.53 11.32
CA GLY A 232 5.75 -12.34 11.40
C GLY A 232 4.90 -13.60 11.20
N GLY A 233 5.52 -14.78 11.09
CA GLY A 233 4.81 -16.05 10.85
C GLY A 233 4.37 -16.28 9.40
N LEU A 234 5.03 -15.62 8.46
CA LEU A 234 4.78 -15.68 7.04
C LEU A 234 5.96 -16.34 6.31
N THR A 235 5.68 -17.23 5.39
CA THR A 235 6.71 -17.91 4.57
C THR A 235 6.71 -17.32 3.17
N PRO A 236 7.76 -16.59 2.75
CA PRO A 236 7.88 -16.09 1.39
C PRO A 236 7.73 -17.19 0.34
N GLN A 237 6.99 -16.91 -0.71
CA GLN A 237 6.72 -17.86 -1.80
C GLN A 237 7.36 -17.43 -3.11
N SER A 238 7.28 -16.12 -3.43
CA SER A 238 7.85 -15.57 -4.64
C SER A 238 8.28 -14.12 -4.43
N SER A 239 9.25 -13.69 -5.22
CA SER A 239 9.67 -12.29 -5.29
C SER A 239 9.98 -11.91 -6.73
N THR A 240 9.55 -10.72 -7.13
CA THR A 240 9.95 -10.12 -8.42
C THR A 240 11.14 -9.18 -8.29
N TYR A 241 11.84 -9.22 -7.14
CA TYR A 241 12.99 -8.37 -6.90
C TYR A 241 14.09 -8.55 -7.95
N ARG A 242 14.57 -7.42 -8.43
CA ARG A 242 15.78 -7.31 -9.25
C ARG A 242 16.54 -6.07 -8.80
N ALA A 243 17.86 -6.15 -8.74
CA ALA A 243 18.71 -5.08 -8.25
C ALA A 243 18.59 -3.77 -9.05
N ASP A 244 18.18 -3.86 -10.32
CA ASP A 244 18.00 -2.75 -11.26
C ASP A 244 16.54 -2.28 -11.38
N ALA A 245 15.57 -3.02 -10.86
CA ALA A 245 14.17 -2.65 -10.91
C ALA A 245 13.81 -1.63 -9.82
N GLU A 246 12.96 -0.66 -10.14
CA GLU A 246 12.54 0.38 -9.18
C GLU A 246 11.59 -0.13 -8.10
N ARG A 247 10.83 -1.17 -8.39
CA ARG A 247 9.81 -1.75 -7.51
C ARG A 247 9.82 -3.27 -7.62
N TYR A 248 9.31 -3.92 -6.61
CA TYR A 248 9.12 -5.37 -6.59
C TYR A 248 7.88 -5.75 -5.79
N MET A 249 7.42 -6.96 -6.00
CA MET A 249 6.35 -7.60 -5.27
C MET A 249 6.91 -8.86 -4.59
N VAL A 250 6.47 -9.10 -3.36
CA VAL A 250 6.70 -10.34 -2.62
C VAL A 250 5.35 -10.95 -2.29
N THR A 251 5.24 -12.26 -2.48
CA THR A 251 4.12 -13.03 -1.94
C THR A 251 4.61 -13.93 -0.82
N ALA A 252 3.79 -14.07 0.22
CA ALA A 252 4.09 -14.94 1.35
C ALA A 252 2.82 -15.64 1.82
N ARG A 253 2.94 -16.83 2.41
CA ARG A 253 1.80 -17.54 2.99
C ARG A 253 1.92 -17.58 4.50
N ARG A 254 0.77 -17.46 5.17
CA ARG A 254 0.69 -17.75 6.59
C ARG A 254 1.03 -19.23 6.81
N ALA A 255 1.94 -19.51 7.74
CA ALA A 255 2.24 -20.88 8.14
C ALA A 255 0.95 -21.54 8.71
N ALA A 256 0.70 -22.79 8.32
CA ALA A 256 -0.36 -23.56 8.94
C ALA A 256 -0.06 -23.71 10.45
N GLY A 257 -1.03 -23.40 11.30
CA GLY A 257 -0.90 -23.61 12.72
C GLY A 257 -0.60 -25.10 12.98
N GLN A 258 0.46 -25.38 13.73
CA GLN A 258 0.64 -26.73 14.24
C GLN A 258 -0.56 -27.02 15.16
N SER A 259 -1.46 -27.89 14.70
CA SER A 259 -2.47 -28.45 15.56
C SER A 259 -1.74 -29.20 16.68
N THR A 260 -1.61 -28.57 17.85
CA THR A 260 -1.28 -29.30 19.05
C THR A 260 -2.48 -30.21 19.32
N GLU A 261 -2.48 -31.41 18.76
CA GLU A 261 -3.28 -32.52 19.29
C GLU A 261 -2.84 -32.68 20.73
N ARG A 262 -3.64 -32.14 21.66
CA ARG A 262 -3.61 -32.60 23.05
C ARG A 262 -4.32 -33.95 23.07
N GLY A 263 -3.51 -35.01 23.10
CA GLY A 263 -3.95 -36.32 23.44
C GLY A 263 -4.43 -36.39 24.91
#